data_f8f370f533d2342e7a0bde1933fafca5
#
_entry.id   f8f370f533d2342e7a0bde1933fafca5
#
_cell.length_a   1.000
_cell.length_b   1.000
_cell.length_c   1.000
_cell.angle_alpha   90.00
_cell.angle_beta   90.00
_cell.angle_gamma   90.00
#
_symmetry.space_group_name_H-M   'P 1'
#
loop_
_entity.id
_entity.type
_entity.pdbx_description
1 polymer ?
#
loop_
_entity_poly.entity_id
_entity_poly.type
_entity_poly.pdbx_seq_one_letter_code
_entity_poly.pdbx_strand_id
1 'polypeptide(L)'
;MTILTQMREAADTQKEHNVISVSGGKDSTALLLLAIERQPDNISAVFADTGNEHEQTYDYLRYLEQATGIPIRWVKGEFSASISAKKEYVLTKWAEKGVAQADIDRASAALVPTGNPFLDLCIWKGRFPSTRPRFAAKN
;
A
#
# COMPACT_ATOMS: atom_id res chain seq x y z
N MET A 1 13.99 45.30 7.26
CA MET A 1 13.35 43.98 7.06
C MET A 1 13.73 43.14 8.26
N THR A 2 12.77 42.72 9.10
CA THR A 2 13.05 41.92 10.29
C THR A 2 13.23 40.45 9.95
N ILE A 3 14.02 39.71 10.74
CA ILE A 3 14.23 38.24 10.60
C ILE A 3 12.89 37.50 10.54
N LEU A 4 11.87 37.96 11.28
CA LEU A 4 10.52 37.44 11.25
C LEU A 4 9.82 37.61 9.89
N THR A 5 10.08 38.69 9.16
CA THR A 5 9.54 38.90 7.81
C THR A 5 10.22 37.97 6.81
N GLN A 6 11.53 37.79 6.93
CA GLN A 6 12.30 36.87 6.10
C GLN A 6 11.90 35.37 6.37
N MET A 7 11.64 35.03 7.63
CA MET A 7 11.15 33.69 7.99
C MET A 7 9.72 33.44 7.49
N ARG A 8 8.85 34.44 7.49
CA ARG A 8 7.52 34.37 6.90
C ARG A 8 7.57 34.26 5.37
N GLU A 9 8.40 35.02 4.69
CA GLU A 9 8.59 34.90 3.24
C GLU A 9 9.22 33.54 2.84
N ALA A 10 10.16 33.03 3.66
CA ALA A 10 10.73 31.70 3.44
C ALA A 10 9.73 30.56 3.70
N ALA A 11 8.81 30.72 4.64
CA ALA A 11 7.73 29.78 4.89
C ALA A 11 6.65 29.82 3.79
N ASP A 12 6.40 30.98 3.20
CA ASP A 12 5.42 31.16 2.11
C ASP A 12 5.96 30.64 0.74
N THR A 13 7.26 30.38 0.63
CA THR A 13 7.88 29.80 -0.59
C THR A 13 7.90 28.28 -0.61
N GLN A 14 7.62 27.60 0.49
CA GLN A 14 7.37 26.15 0.47
C GLN A 14 5.92 25.90 0.06
N LYS A 15 5.67 25.79 -1.24
CA LYS A 15 4.38 25.29 -1.75
C LYS A 15 4.13 23.91 -1.14
N GLU A 16 3.17 23.82 -0.22
CA GLU A 16 2.73 22.56 0.34
C GLU A 16 2.24 21.66 -0.81
N HIS A 17 2.75 20.45 -0.88
CA HIS A 17 2.29 19.46 -1.86
C HIS A 17 1.28 18.54 -1.20
N ASN A 18 0.04 18.58 -1.67
CA ASN A 18 -1.05 17.76 -1.14
C ASN A 18 -1.12 16.41 -1.85
N VAL A 19 -0.94 15.34 -1.09
CA VAL A 19 -1.11 13.97 -1.59
C VAL A 19 -2.46 13.43 -1.11
N ILE A 20 -3.36 13.18 -2.04
CA ILE A 20 -4.71 12.69 -1.77
C ILE A 20 -4.75 11.18 -2.01
N SER A 21 -5.05 10.42 -0.95
CA SER A 21 -5.30 8.98 -1.08
C SER A 21 -6.71 8.75 -1.61
N VAL A 22 -6.82 8.08 -2.76
CA VAL A 22 -8.09 7.72 -3.39
C VAL A 22 -8.30 6.21 -3.32
N SER A 23 -9.48 5.77 -2.89
CA SER A 23 -9.85 4.36 -2.76
C SER A 23 -10.96 3.93 -3.73
N GLY A 24 -11.43 4.84 -4.57
CA GLY A 24 -12.60 4.62 -5.42
C GLY A 24 -13.94 4.78 -4.68
N GLY A 25 -13.93 5.06 -3.36
CA GLY A 25 -15.12 5.34 -2.58
C GLY A 25 -15.56 6.81 -2.66
N LYS A 26 -16.81 7.08 -2.30
CA LYS A 26 -17.42 8.42 -2.38
C LYS A 26 -16.66 9.47 -1.56
N ASP A 27 -16.16 9.10 -0.38
CA ASP A 27 -15.53 10.06 0.54
C ASP A 27 -14.14 10.48 0.03
N SER A 28 -13.33 9.55 -0.46
CA SER A 28 -12.04 9.85 -1.07
C SER A 28 -12.18 10.63 -2.38
N THR A 29 -13.23 10.35 -3.15
CA THR A 29 -13.56 11.12 -4.36
C THR A 29 -13.94 12.56 -4.00
N ALA A 30 -14.82 12.75 -3.01
CA ALA A 30 -15.21 14.08 -2.55
C ALA A 30 -14.01 14.88 -2.03
N LEU A 31 -13.08 14.23 -1.31
CA LEU A 31 -11.85 14.85 -0.84
C LEU A 31 -10.96 15.31 -2.01
N LEU A 32 -10.80 14.47 -3.04
CA LEU A 32 -10.02 14.83 -4.22
C LEU A 32 -10.64 16.04 -4.94
N LEU A 33 -11.96 16.03 -5.17
CA LEU A 33 -12.67 17.14 -5.83
C LEU A 33 -12.56 18.44 -5.03
N LEU A 34 -12.69 18.36 -3.70
CA LEU A 34 -12.52 19.52 -2.81
C LEU A 34 -11.08 20.08 -2.85
N ALA A 35 -10.08 19.18 -2.91
CA ALA A 35 -8.69 19.57 -3.02
C ALA A 35 -8.40 20.27 -4.35
N ILE A 36 -8.96 19.77 -5.45
CA ILE A 36 -8.86 20.40 -6.78
C ILE A 36 -9.47 21.81 -6.77
N GLU A 37 -10.63 21.97 -6.14
CA GLU A 37 -11.30 23.26 -6.02
C GLU A 37 -10.47 24.29 -5.26
N ARG A 38 -9.80 23.85 -4.19
CA ARG A 38 -9.07 24.75 -3.29
C ARG A 38 -7.63 25.04 -3.69
N GLN A 39 -6.92 24.06 -4.22
CA GLN A 39 -5.49 24.14 -4.53
C GLN A 39 -5.12 23.31 -5.77
N PRO A 40 -5.58 23.70 -6.98
CA PRO A 40 -5.44 22.86 -8.18
C PRO A 40 -3.99 22.60 -8.60
N ASP A 41 -3.06 23.51 -8.26
CA ASP A 41 -1.71 23.50 -8.80
C ASP A 41 -0.71 22.61 -8.04
N ASN A 42 -1.12 21.98 -6.93
CA ASN A 42 -0.19 21.31 -6.03
C ASN A 42 -0.74 20.03 -5.42
N ILE A 43 -1.40 19.21 -6.25
CA ILE A 43 -2.08 17.98 -5.85
C ILE A 43 -1.48 16.78 -6.58
N SER A 44 -1.32 15.68 -5.85
CA SER A 44 -1.13 14.34 -6.39
C SER A 44 -2.19 13.41 -5.83
N ALA A 45 -2.73 12.54 -6.66
CA ALA A 45 -3.60 11.45 -6.22
C ALA A 45 -2.83 10.13 -6.18
N VAL A 46 -3.07 9.32 -5.16
CA VAL A 46 -2.43 8.01 -4.98
C VAL A 46 -3.48 6.97 -4.65
N PHE A 47 -3.45 5.85 -5.34
CA PHE A 47 -4.24 4.66 -5.07
C PHE A 47 -3.35 3.51 -4.62
N ALA A 48 -3.63 2.92 -3.46
CA ALA A 48 -2.96 1.72 -2.97
C ALA A 48 -3.70 0.47 -3.47
N ASP A 49 -3.16 -0.15 -4.53
CA ASP A 49 -3.72 -1.38 -5.10
C ASP A 49 -3.37 -2.58 -4.22
N THR A 50 -4.36 -3.11 -3.53
CA THR A 50 -4.21 -4.31 -2.69
C THR A 50 -4.20 -5.60 -3.49
N GLY A 51 -4.58 -5.57 -4.77
CA GLY A 51 -4.76 -6.74 -5.62
C GLY A 51 -6.06 -7.52 -5.33
N ASN A 52 -6.93 -6.99 -4.47
CA ASN A 52 -8.20 -7.61 -4.08
C ASN A 52 -9.38 -6.64 -4.18
N GLU A 53 -9.26 -5.64 -5.03
CA GLU A 53 -10.32 -4.69 -5.29
C GLU A 53 -11.33 -5.26 -6.31
N HIS A 54 -12.57 -4.76 -6.25
CA HIS A 54 -13.57 -5.08 -7.25
C HIS A 54 -13.20 -4.44 -8.60
N GLU A 55 -13.43 -5.12 -9.71
CA GLU A 55 -13.06 -4.62 -11.05
C GLU A 55 -13.64 -3.24 -11.35
N GLN A 56 -14.88 -2.99 -10.92
CA GLN A 56 -15.53 -1.68 -11.03
C GLN A 56 -14.79 -0.55 -10.30
N THR A 57 -14.03 -0.87 -9.24
CA THR A 57 -13.19 0.12 -8.55
C THR A 57 -12.06 0.59 -9.44
N TYR A 58 -11.41 -0.34 -10.14
CA TYR A 58 -10.34 -0.02 -11.09
C TYR A 58 -10.86 0.85 -12.26
N ASP A 59 -12.02 0.50 -12.82
CA ASP A 59 -12.63 1.27 -13.89
C ASP A 59 -13.05 2.66 -13.43
N TYR A 60 -13.59 2.76 -12.23
CA TYR A 60 -13.95 4.06 -11.66
C TYR A 60 -12.73 4.96 -11.42
N LEU A 61 -11.62 4.43 -10.96
CA LEU A 61 -10.39 5.20 -10.75
C LEU A 61 -9.83 5.72 -12.09
N ARG A 62 -9.87 4.92 -13.16
CA ARG A 62 -9.49 5.37 -14.51
C ARG A 62 -10.42 6.47 -15.03
N TYR A 63 -11.72 6.32 -14.80
CA TYR A 63 -12.70 7.36 -15.13
C TYR A 63 -12.42 8.64 -14.33
N LEU A 64 -12.15 8.54 -13.02
CA LEU A 64 -11.88 9.67 -12.16
C LEU A 64 -10.62 10.44 -12.60
N GLU A 65 -9.57 9.74 -12.98
CA GLU A 65 -8.35 10.33 -13.55
C GLU A 65 -8.65 11.11 -14.83
N GLN A 66 -9.44 10.54 -15.75
CA GLN A 66 -9.82 11.21 -16.98
C GLN A 66 -10.74 12.41 -16.74
N ALA A 67 -11.71 12.28 -15.83
CA ALA A 67 -12.70 13.33 -15.55
C ALA A 67 -12.08 14.53 -14.82
N THR A 68 -11.09 14.31 -13.96
CA THR A 68 -10.43 15.36 -13.17
C THR A 68 -9.18 15.93 -13.85
N GLY A 69 -8.57 15.19 -14.76
CA GLY A 69 -7.25 15.50 -15.33
C GLY A 69 -6.09 15.37 -14.32
N ILE A 70 -6.35 14.84 -13.11
CA ILE A 70 -5.33 14.61 -12.10
C ILE A 70 -4.82 13.17 -12.23
N PRO A 71 -3.53 12.94 -12.52
CA PRO A 71 -2.97 11.60 -12.59
C PRO A 71 -3.07 10.88 -11.25
N ILE A 72 -3.56 9.64 -11.27
CA ILE A 72 -3.61 8.78 -10.09
C ILE A 72 -2.41 7.84 -10.11
N ARG A 73 -1.49 8.01 -9.17
CA ARG A 73 -0.35 7.11 -9.01
C ARG A 73 -0.79 5.83 -8.32
N TRP A 74 -0.63 4.70 -9.02
CA TRP A 74 -0.92 3.37 -8.49
C TRP A 74 0.31 2.82 -7.76
N VAL A 75 0.14 2.44 -6.51
CA VAL A 75 1.19 1.83 -5.69
C VAL A 75 0.75 0.44 -5.24
N LYS A 76 1.67 -0.51 -5.28
CA LYS A 76 1.44 -1.91 -4.85
C LYS A 76 2.39 -2.30 -3.75
N GLY A 77 1.91 -3.10 -2.80
CA GLY A 77 2.77 -3.76 -1.82
C GLY A 77 3.65 -4.82 -2.51
N GLU A 78 4.91 -4.90 -2.11
CA GLU A 78 5.88 -5.88 -2.62
C GLU A 78 6.35 -6.77 -1.46
N PHE A 79 6.10 -8.07 -1.55
CA PHE A 79 6.36 -9.03 -0.47
C PHE A 79 7.34 -10.14 -0.87
N SER A 80 7.87 -10.14 -2.09
CA SER A 80 8.75 -11.20 -2.59
C SER A 80 9.98 -11.40 -1.71
N ALA A 81 10.64 -10.32 -1.29
CA ALA A 81 11.79 -10.38 -0.39
C ALA A 81 11.42 -10.97 0.98
N SER A 82 10.27 -10.57 1.53
CA SER A 82 9.78 -11.06 2.82
C SER A 82 9.40 -12.54 2.77
N ILE A 83 8.81 -13.00 1.66
CA ILE A 83 8.48 -14.41 1.44
C ILE A 83 9.76 -15.24 1.28
N SER A 84 10.75 -14.73 0.53
CA SER A 84 12.04 -15.39 0.35
C SER A 84 12.79 -15.54 1.67
N ALA A 85 12.87 -14.50 2.48
CA ALA A 85 13.49 -14.54 3.80
C ALA A 85 12.78 -15.54 4.74
N LYS A 86 11.43 -15.59 4.68
CA LYS A 86 10.65 -16.58 5.44
C LYS A 86 10.93 -18.00 4.98
N LYS A 87 11.06 -18.22 3.67
CA LYS A 87 11.41 -19.53 3.10
C LYS A 87 12.79 -20.00 3.57
N GLU A 88 13.78 -19.12 3.54
CA GLU A 88 15.11 -19.41 4.07
C GLU A 88 15.08 -19.75 5.56
N TYR A 89 14.32 -18.97 6.35
CA TYR A 89 14.12 -19.28 7.77
C TYR A 89 13.49 -20.67 7.99
N VAL A 90 12.48 -21.05 7.20
CA VAL A 90 11.85 -22.37 7.31
C VAL A 90 12.86 -23.46 6.98
N LEU A 91 13.60 -23.34 5.88
CA LEU A 91 14.58 -24.32 5.43
C LEU A 91 15.73 -24.53 6.43
N THR A 92 16.17 -23.45 7.11
CA THR A 92 17.32 -23.51 8.00
C THR A 92 16.90 -23.76 9.45
N LYS A 93 16.04 -22.89 10.01
CA LYS A 93 15.74 -22.88 11.44
C LYS A 93 14.76 -23.95 11.88
N TRP A 94 13.88 -24.40 11.00
CA TRP A 94 12.98 -25.49 11.34
C TRP A 94 13.72 -26.83 11.42
N ALA A 95 14.69 -27.05 10.53
CA ALA A 95 15.56 -28.22 10.61
C ALA A 95 16.36 -28.26 11.93
N GLU A 96 16.94 -27.14 12.33
CA GLU A 96 17.64 -26.99 13.62
C GLU A 96 16.73 -27.28 14.84
N LYS A 97 15.43 -26.98 14.72
CA LYS A 97 14.42 -27.19 15.77
C LYS A 97 13.81 -28.59 15.78
N GLY A 98 14.25 -29.48 14.90
CA GLY A 98 13.77 -30.85 14.83
C GLY A 98 12.38 -31.01 14.21
N VAL A 99 11.93 -30.06 13.40
CA VAL A 99 10.69 -30.17 12.63
C VAL A 99 10.86 -31.26 11.56
N ALA A 100 9.81 -32.08 11.34
CA ALA A 100 9.86 -33.15 10.35
C ALA A 100 10.13 -32.60 8.94
N GLN A 101 10.99 -33.30 8.18
CA GLN A 101 11.38 -32.86 6.83
C GLN A 101 10.17 -32.67 5.91
N ALA A 102 9.17 -33.55 5.99
CA ALA A 102 7.95 -33.47 5.19
C ALA A 102 7.15 -32.15 5.44
N ASP A 103 7.20 -31.61 6.68
CA ASP A 103 6.54 -30.34 7.02
C ASP A 103 7.37 -29.15 6.53
N ILE A 104 8.70 -29.25 6.56
CA ILE A 104 9.61 -28.24 6.00
C ILE A 104 9.39 -28.16 4.49
N ASP A 105 9.34 -29.28 3.80
CA ASP A 105 9.14 -29.35 2.35
C ASP A 105 7.79 -28.76 1.94
N ARG A 106 6.73 -29.10 2.66
CA ARG A 106 5.39 -28.56 2.44
C ARG A 106 5.33 -27.07 2.65
N ALA A 107 5.90 -26.58 3.76
CA ALA A 107 5.92 -25.16 4.08
C ALA A 107 6.76 -24.36 3.09
N SER A 108 7.93 -24.86 2.71
CA SER A 108 8.81 -24.19 1.75
C SER A 108 8.23 -24.14 0.34
N ALA A 109 7.51 -25.20 -0.07
CA ALA A 109 6.81 -25.24 -1.35
C ALA A 109 5.65 -24.23 -1.44
N ALA A 110 5.00 -23.93 -0.31
CA ALA A 110 3.93 -22.94 -0.25
C ALA A 110 4.43 -21.48 -0.24
N LEU A 111 5.70 -21.25 0.07
CA LEU A 111 6.31 -19.92 0.13
C LEU A 111 6.83 -19.48 -1.24
N VAL A 112 5.89 -19.18 -2.15
CA VAL A 112 6.16 -18.72 -3.52
C VAL A 112 5.36 -17.44 -3.77
N PRO A 113 6.02 -16.33 -4.17
CA PRO A 113 5.34 -15.09 -4.52
C PRO A 113 4.42 -15.30 -5.74
N THR A 114 3.25 -14.69 -5.71
CA THR A 114 2.25 -14.75 -6.80
C THR A 114 2.24 -13.47 -7.64
N GLY A 115 2.81 -12.37 -7.13
CA GLY A 115 2.72 -11.04 -7.71
C GLY A 115 1.40 -10.31 -7.40
N ASN A 116 0.49 -10.94 -6.65
CA ASN A 116 -0.70 -10.29 -6.15
C ASN A 116 -0.45 -9.84 -4.69
N PRO A 117 -0.51 -8.53 -4.37
CA PRO A 117 -0.15 -8.03 -3.05
C PRO A 117 -0.95 -8.64 -1.91
N PHE A 118 -2.25 -8.87 -2.09
CA PHE A 118 -3.12 -9.48 -1.08
C PHE A 118 -2.73 -10.94 -0.82
N LEU A 119 -2.56 -11.73 -1.88
CA LEU A 119 -2.18 -13.14 -1.76
C LEU A 119 -0.77 -13.27 -1.16
N ASP A 120 0.17 -12.47 -1.61
CA ASP A 120 1.54 -12.48 -1.12
C ASP A 120 1.62 -12.07 0.35
N LEU A 121 0.81 -11.11 0.80
CA LEU A 121 0.65 -10.80 2.22
C LEU A 121 0.12 -12.00 3.02
N CYS A 122 -0.87 -12.71 2.49
CA CYS A 122 -1.42 -13.93 3.12
C CYS A 122 -0.38 -15.04 3.21
N ILE A 123 0.39 -15.27 2.14
CA ILE A 123 1.48 -16.25 2.10
C ILE A 123 2.56 -15.87 3.13
N TRP A 124 3.00 -14.63 3.15
CA TRP A 124 3.97 -14.15 4.12
C TRP A 124 3.48 -14.29 5.56
N LYS A 125 2.23 -13.91 5.87
CA LYS A 125 1.64 -14.06 7.20
C LYS A 125 1.29 -15.52 7.55
N GLY A 126 1.14 -16.38 6.54
CA GLY A 126 0.72 -17.79 6.70
C GLY A 126 -0.74 -17.94 7.11
N ARG A 127 -1.60 -16.97 6.75
CA ARG A 127 -3.03 -16.98 7.08
C ARG A 127 -3.82 -16.00 6.23
N PHE A 128 -5.10 -16.29 6.02
CA PHE A 128 -6.06 -15.34 5.49
C PHE A 128 -6.57 -14.37 6.58
N PRO A 129 -7.03 -13.18 6.18
CA PRO A 129 -7.77 -12.28 7.07
C PRO A 129 -8.96 -13.01 7.69
N SER A 130 -9.17 -12.81 8.99
CA SER A 130 -10.32 -13.36 9.71
C SER A 130 -11.05 -12.24 10.43
N THR A 131 -12.30 -12.50 10.83
CA THR A 131 -13.13 -11.55 11.60
C THR A 131 -12.50 -11.14 12.95
N ARG A 132 -11.47 -11.83 13.40
CA ARG A 132 -10.69 -11.40 14.57
C ARG A 132 -9.56 -10.49 14.09
N PRO A 133 -9.44 -9.25 14.62
CA PRO A 133 -8.42 -8.28 14.22
C PRO A 133 -7.03 -8.73 14.71
N ARG A 134 -6.38 -9.64 13.98
CA ARG A 134 -5.05 -10.18 14.33
C ARG A 134 -3.95 -9.83 13.34
N PHE A 135 -4.17 -8.86 12.45
CA PHE A 135 -3.09 -8.23 11.71
C PHE A 135 -2.43 -7.08 12.48
N ALA A 136 -2.98 -6.68 13.63
CA ALA A 136 -2.31 -5.75 14.52
C ALA A 136 -0.98 -6.37 14.99
N ALA A 137 0.10 -5.65 14.76
CA ALA A 137 1.40 -6.01 15.28
C ALA A 137 1.30 -6.20 16.79
N LYS A 138 1.73 -7.34 17.28
CA LYS A 138 2.15 -7.39 18.69
C LYS A 138 3.48 -6.64 18.74
N ASN A 139 3.47 -5.52 19.45
CA ASN A 139 4.69 -4.88 19.90
C ASN A 139 5.52 -5.89 20.68
#